data_b839d5372401f31b8c239a7f7235aa4e
#
_entry.id   b839d5372401f31b8c239a7f7235aa4e
#
_cell.length_a   1.000
_cell.length_b   1.000
_cell.length_c   1.000
_cell.angle_alpha   90.00
_cell.angle_beta   90.00
_cell.angle_gamma   90.00
#
_symmetry.space_group_name_H-M   'P 1'
#
loop_
_entity.id
_entity.type
_entity.pdbx_description
1 polymer ?
#
loop_
_entity_poly.entity_id
_entity_poly.type
_entity_poly.pdbx_seq_one_letter_code
_entity_poly.pdbx_strand_id
1 'polypeptide(L)'
;MAKPKTMTFPGHKVTATVKAVKGKCSWGHEAGDTFSINCQDTAGLCGLFYHDIFPYIAMLQFGGGLPKEWGGPDVVNVACMDRTNLVKLELRREK
;
A
#
# COMPACT_ATOMS: atom_id res chain seq x y z
N MET A 1 18.63 -12.13 -2.69
CA MET A 1 19.25 -11.22 -1.73
C MET A 1 18.80 -11.57 -0.32
N ALA A 2 19.73 -11.72 0.59
CA ALA A 2 19.40 -12.06 1.97
C ALA A 2 18.89 -10.82 2.72
N LYS A 3 17.87 -11.01 3.54
CA LYS A 3 17.40 -9.95 4.43
C LYS A 3 18.30 -9.87 5.66
N PRO A 4 18.47 -8.69 6.24
CA PRO A 4 19.16 -8.58 7.51
C PRO A 4 18.48 -9.45 8.58
N LYS A 5 19.26 -10.03 9.45
CA LYS A 5 18.73 -10.92 10.51
C LYS A 5 17.86 -10.16 11.51
N THR A 6 18.18 -8.91 11.74
CA THR A 6 17.46 -8.08 12.70
C THR A 6 16.91 -6.88 11.97
N MET A 7 15.92 -7.13 11.12
CA MET A 7 15.30 -6.05 10.39
C MET A 7 14.14 -5.49 11.19
N THR A 8 14.33 -4.29 11.72
CA THR A 8 13.28 -3.55 12.40
C THR A 8 12.93 -2.33 11.56
N PHE A 9 11.66 -2.12 11.38
CA PHE A 9 11.18 -0.95 10.64
C PHE A 9 10.79 0.14 11.63
N PRO A 10 11.31 1.35 11.45
CA PRO A 10 10.86 2.47 12.27
C PRO A 10 9.41 2.80 11.91
N GLY A 11 8.66 3.29 12.88
CA GLY A 11 7.32 3.79 12.64
C GLY A 11 6.23 2.76 12.76
N HIS A 12 5.12 3.02 12.12
CA HIS A 12 3.90 2.24 12.23
C HIS A 12 3.82 1.17 11.14
N LYS A 13 3.14 0.09 11.48
CA LYS A 13 2.82 -0.95 10.50
C LYS A 13 1.72 -0.44 9.57
N VAL A 14 1.86 -0.74 8.28
CA VAL A 14 0.87 -0.36 7.25
C VAL A 14 0.39 -1.61 6.55
N THR A 15 -0.91 -1.75 6.43
CA THR A 15 -1.55 -2.85 5.71
C THR A 15 -2.19 -2.33 4.44
N ALA A 16 -1.89 -2.97 3.32
CA ALA A 16 -2.49 -2.67 2.04
C ALA A 16 -3.51 -3.75 1.70
N THR A 17 -4.72 -3.35 1.34
CA THR A 17 -5.79 -4.29 0.98
C THR A 17 -6.33 -3.93 -0.39
N VAL A 18 -6.38 -4.91 -1.30
CA VAL A 18 -7.01 -4.70 -2.60
C VAL A 18 -8.52 -4.70 -2.41
N LYS A 19 -9.16 -3.57 -2.66
CA LYS A 19 -10.60 -3.41 -2.46
C LYS A 19 -11.40 -3.78 -3.70
N ALA A 20 -10.85 -3.55 -4.89
CA ALA A 20 -11.53 -3.86 -6.14
C ALA A 20 -10.54 -3.93 -7.28
N VAL A 21 -10.84 -4.74 -8.28
CA VAL A 21 -10.11 -4.80 -9.55
C VAL A 21 -11.15 -4.67 -10.66
N LYS A 22 -11.02 -3.65 -11.49
CA LYS A 22 -12.01 -3.37 -12.54
C LYS A 22 -12.02 -4.45 -13.62
N GLY A 23 -10.84 -4.89 -14.04
CA GLY A 23 -10.69 -5.91 -15.05
C GLY A 23 -9.83 -7.05 -14.52
N LYS A 24 -8.77 -7.38 -15.25
CA LYS A 24 -7.82 -8.41 -14.81
C LYS A 24 -6.44 -7.78 -14.71
N CYS A 25 -5.91 -7.72 -13.50
CA CYS A 25 -4.59 -7.16 -13.26
C CYS A 25 -3.51 -8.06 -13.88
N SER A 26 -2.62 -7.49 -14.69
CA SER A 26 -1.54 -8.25 -15.33
C SER A 26 -0.56 -8.82 -14.32
N TRP A 27 -0.43 -8.19 -13.15
CA TRP A 27 0.41 -8.70 -12.07
C TRP A 27 -0.27 -9.83 -11.30
N GLY A 28 -1.61 -9.90 -11.35
CA GLY A 28 -2.38 -10.95 -10.70
C GLY A 28 -3.06 -10.57 -9.41
N HIS A 29 -3.15 -9.28 -9.10
CA HIS A 29 -3.85 -8.85 -7.88
C HIS A 29 -5.34 -9.11 -7.98
N GLU A 30 -5.92 -9.55 -6.87
CA GLU A 30 -7.35 -9.84 -6.76
C GLU A 30 -7.93 -9.14 -5.54
N ALA A 31 -9.21 -8.81 -5.62
CA ALA A 31 -9.92 -8.20 -4.50
C ALA A 31 -9.80 -9.09 -3.27
N GLY A 32 -9.49 -8.49 -2.13
CA GLY A 32 -9.29 -9.21 -0.88
C GLY A 32 -7.82 -9.51 -0.56
N ASP A 33 -6.92 -9.38 -1.52
CA ASP A 33 -5.49 -9.56 -1.25
C ASP A 33 -5.01 -8.52 -0.24
N THR A 34 -4.17 -8.95 0.70
CA THR A 34 -3.60 -8.08 1.72
C THR A 34 -2.08 -8.19 1.74
N PHE A 35 -1.43 -7.08 2.05
CA PHE A 35 0.03 -7.00 2.12
C PHE A 35 0.44 -6.21 3.34
N SER A 36 1.42 -6.72 4.10
CA SER A 36 2.06 -5.93 5.15
C SER A 36 3.21 -5.16 4.50
N ILE A 37 2.96 -3.93 4.13
CA ILE A 37 3.81 -3.12 3.27
C ILE A 37 4.52 -2.03 4.07
N ASN A 38 5.72 -1.68 3.66
CA ASN A 38 6.45 -0.56 4.26
C ASN A 38 7.44 0.01 3.26
N CYS A 39 8.18 1.04 3.65
CA CYS A 39 9.10 1.73 2.74
C CYS A 39 10.28 0.87 2.28
N GLN A 40 10.51 -0.27 2.91
CA GLN A 40 11.63 -1.15 2.59
C GLN A 40 11.20 -2.48 1.98
N ASP A 41 9.89 -2.75 1.96
CA ASP A 41 9.38 -4.04 1.51
C ASP A 41 8.07 -3.83 0.75
N THR A 42 8.08 -4.21 -0.53
CA THR A 42 6.89 -4.12 -1.37
C THR A 42 5.85 -5.17 -1.01
N ALA A 43 6.23 -6.19 -0.26
CA ALA A 43 5.37 -7.30 0.17
C ALA A 43 4.67 -8.02 -0.98
N GLY A 44 5.27 -8.01 -2.17
CA GLY A 44 4.68 -8.64 -3.34
C GLY A 44 3.75 -7.76 -4.15
N LEU A 45 3.57 -6.51 -3.76
CA LEU A 45 2.79 -5.57 -4.57
C LEU A 45 3.52 -5.28 -5.88
N CYS A 46 2.77 -5.09 -6.95
CA CYS A 46 3.30 -4.68 -8.25
C CYS A 46 4.25 -3.50 -8.08
N GLY A 47 5.47 -3.61 -8.64
CA GLY A 47 6.50 -2.58 -8.45
C GLY A 47 6.09 -1.21 -8.97
N LEU A 48 5.36 -1.15 -10.07
CA LEU A 48 4.88 0.10 -10.62
C LEU A 48 3.88 0.78 -9.67
N PHE A 49 2.96 0.00 -9.13
CA PHE A 49 1.98 0.50 -8.17
C PHE A 49 2.68 0.97 -6.90
N TYR A 50 3.60 0.16 -6.39
CA TYR A 50 4.38 0.51 -5.20
C TYR A 50 5.13 1.83 -5.40
N HIS A 51 5.74 2.00 -6.56
CA HIS A 51 6.46 3.22 -6.88
C HIS A 51 5.54 4.44 -6.81
N ASP A 52 4.35 4.34 -7.39
CA ASP A 52 3.40 5.45 -7.42
C ASP A 52 2.88 5.84 -6.03
N ILE A 53 2.68 4.85 -5.15
CA ILE A 53 2.06 5.08 -3.85
C ILE A 53 3.07 5.21 -2.71
N PHE A 54 4.36 5.11 -3.02
CA PHE A 54 5.42 5.15 -2.01
C PHE A 54 5.30 6.33 -1.05
N PRO A 55 5.03 7.57 -1.51
CA PRO A 55 4.89 8.70 -0.58
C PRO A 55 3.79 8.50 0.46
N TYR A 56 2.70 7.85 0.09
CA TYR A 56 1.60 7.59 1.02
C TYR A 56 1.96 6.51 2.03
N ILE A 57 2.73 5.50 1.62
CA ILE A 57 3.23 4.48 2.54
C ILE A 57 4.15 5.15 3.57
N ALA A 58 5.07 5.99 3.11
CA ALA A 58 6.00 6.71 3.99
C ALA A 58 5.25 7.61 4.96
N MET A 59 4.25 8.33 4.47
CA MET A 59 3.43 9.21 5.30
C MET A 59 2.79 8.43 6.45
N LEU A 60 2.14 7.33 6.14
CA LEU A 60 1.46 6.53 7.16
C LEU A 60 2.46 5.87 8.11
N GLN A 61 3.56 5.34 7.58
CA GLN A 61 4.57 4.67 8.38
C GLN A 61 5.18 5.59 9.42
N PHE A 62 5.41 6.84 9.07
CA PHE A 62 6.11 7.79 9.94
C PHE A 62 5.19 8.75 10.68
N GLY A 63 3.92 8.43 10.76
CA GLY A 63 3.00 9.14 11.65
C GLY A 63 2.23 10.30 11.05
N GLY A 64 2.43 10.56 9.75
CA GLY A 64 1.64 11.55 9.05
C GLY A 64 0.31 11.01 8.59
N GLY A 65 -0.51 11.84 7.98
CA GLY A 65 -1.80 11.40 7.48
C GLY A 65 -2.53 12.50 6.74
N LEU A 66 -3.56 12.10 6.02
CA LEU A 66 -4.43 13.03 5.31
C LEU A 66 -5.46 13.61 6.26
N PRO A 67 -6.07 14.76 5.91
CA PRO A 67 -7.15 15.33 6.70
C PRO A 67 -8.32 14.36 6.84
N LYS A 68 -9.08 14.54 7.90
CA LYS A 68 -10.26 13.74 8.15
C LYS A 68 -11.24 13.77 6.97
N GLU A 69 -11.39 14.92 6.34
CA GLU A 69 -12.29 15.11 5.20
C GLU A 69 -11.90 14.24 4.00
N TRP A 70 -10.64 13.81 3.93
CA TRP A 70 -10.14 12.95 2.85
C TRP A 70 -10.01 11.49 3.27
N GLY A 71 -10.59 11.13 4.41
CA GLY A 71 -10.56 9.75 4.92
C GLY A 71 -9.46 9.45 5.92
N GLY A 72 -8.55 10.40 6.14
CA GLY A 72 -7.44 10.20 7.06
C GLY A 72 -7.86 10.29 8.54
N PRO A 73 -6.90 10.27 9.47
CA PRO A 73 -5.45 10.27 9.20
C PRO A 73 -4.83 8.89 8.93
N ASP A 74 -5.51 7.79 9.28
CA ASP A 74 -4.90 6.47 9.26
C ASP A 74 -5.11 5.68 7.98
N VAL A 75 -5.88 6.20 7.05
CA VAL A 75 -6.27 5.51 5.82
C VAL A 75 -6.01 6.39 4.61
N VAL A 76 -5.48 5.79 3.55
CA VAL A 76 -5.35 6.42 2.23
C VAL A 76 -5.87 5.43 1.19
N ASN A 77 -6.75 5.89 0.32
CA ASN A 77 -7.24 5.09 -0.79
C ASN A 77 -6.52 5.51 -2.07
N VAL A 78 -5.95 4.55 -2.77
CA VAL A 78 -5.17 4.80 -3.99
C VAL A 78 -5.63 3.85 -5.09
N ALA A 79 -5.23 4.15 -6.32
CA ALA A 79 -5.54 3.31 -7.46
C ALA A 79 -4.32 3.25 -8.38
N CYS A 80 -4.15 2.11 -9.07
CA CYS A 80 -3.04 1.97 -9.99
C CYS A 80 -3.27 2.81 -11.25
N MET A 81 -2.19 3.00 -12.03
CA MET A 81 -2.25 3.81 -13.23
C MET A 81 -2.92 3.12 -14.42
N ASP A 82 -3.11 1.81 -14.35
CA ASP A 82 -3.80 1.06 -15.40
C ASP A 82 -5.29 1.30 -15.29
N ARG A 83 -5.82 2.19 -16.12
CA ARG A 83 -7.22 2.57 -16.05
C ARG A 83 -8.17 1.52 -16.61
N THR A 84 -7.65 0.62 -17.42
CA THR A 84 -8.46 -0.46 -18.00
C THR A 84 -8.74 -1.55 -16.98
N ASN A 85 -7.70 -1.92 -16.20
CA ASN A 85 -7.81 -2.98 -15.19
C ASN A 85 -7.56 -2.41 -13.79
N LEU A 86 -8.16 -1.29 -13.52
CA LEU A 86 -7.89 -0.49 -12.33
C LEU A 86 -7.95 -1.29 -11.04
N VAL A 87 -6.86 -1.28 -10.29
CA VAL A 87 -6.77 -1.88 -8.97
C VAL A 87 -6.92 -0.76 -7.94
N LYS A 88 -7.92 -0.89 -7.08
CA LYS A 88 -8.14 0.04 -5.98
C LYS A 88 -7.60 -0.57 -4.70
N LEU A 89 -6.78 0.18 -3.99
CA LEU A 89 -6.05 -0.28 -2.82
C LEU A 89 -6.32 0.64 -1.64
N GLU A 90 -6.54 0.06 -0.48
CA GLU A 90 -6.62 0.81 0.78
C GLU A 90 -5.32 0.61 1.55
N LEU A 91 -4.67 1.71 1.90
CA LEU A 91 -3.53 1.70 2.82
C LEU A 91 -4.04 2.09 4.20
N ARG A 92 -3.80 1.25 5.19
CA ARG A 92 -4.27 1.50 6.55
C ARG A 92 -3.11 1.35 7.53
N ARG A 93 -2.93 2.37 8.36
CA ARG A 93 -1.96 2.31 9.45
C ARG A 93 -2.53 1.51 10.60
N GLU A 94 -1.82 0.49 11.02
CA GLU A 94 -2.18 -0.29 12.19
C GLU A 94 -1.72 0.44 13.46
N LYS A 95 -2.53 0.37 14.48
CA LYS A 95 -2.21 1.02 15.76
C LYS A 95 -1.95 0.01 16.85
#